data_e749e8891964ef25946e72d558de328a
#
_entry.id   e749e8891964ef25946e72d558de328a
#
_cell.length_a   1.000
_cell.length_b   1.000
_cell.length_c   1.000
_cell.angle_alpha   90.00
_cell.angle_beta   90.00
_cell.angle_gamma   90.00
#
_symmetry.space_group_name_H-M   'P 1'
#
loop_
_entity.id
_entity.type
_entity.pdbx_description
1 polymer ?
#
loop_
_entity_poly.entity_id
_entity_poly.type
_entity_poly.pdbx_seq_one_letter_code
_entity_poly.pdbx_strand_id
1 'polypeptide(L)'
;CKDCYKCVRECPVKAIEVKDHQARIIESRCILCGHCTLICPQNAKIVHSSLEDIKQILNSGAKVIASVAPSFISSFGLSDFNVFKIALAKLGFFDAEETAYGAELVTQQYKTLLESKQFKNFITSACPAVCRLIQAYYPKALQYLAPVDSPMIAHAKMLRKQHPDAKIVFIGPCIAKKREAMESGIIDGVLTFDDMQELFHERNIVLDEIINISLENKRTTACLSKAYPISHGILKSFPELPKGYDYMAVDGPDRCVDALQNIDNLENVFLEMNICKDGCVNGPCSLSVNIKGGSIKATSEVLKYYKNDIRTLAPHQYEEYGIDLNKLYPRIRNNSMPPPEREIKSILAKIGKHSEADELNCGACGYATCRDKAWAVYNGYTDAEICLPYMRERAESLSYEIIQHSPNGIILLDSDFYIQDINNKG
;
A
#
# COMPACT_ATOMS: atom_id res chain seq x y z
N CYS A 1 -3.20 3.10 -20.46
CA CYS A 1 -2.69 1.70 -20.43
C CYS A 1 -2.17 1.32 -21.81
N LYS A 2 -1.16 0.46 -21.89
CA LYS A 2 -0.58 -0.09 -23.14
C LYS A 2 -0.33 -1.60 -22.99
N ASP A 3 -1.18 -2.31 -22.30
CA ASP A 3 -1.19 -3.76 -22.14
C ASP A 3 0.15 -4.42 -21.78
N CYS A 4 1.00 -3.73 -21.05
CA CYS A 4 2.29 -4.30 -20.65
C CYS A 4 2.19 -5.35 -19.52
N TYR A 5 1.01 -5.53 -18.93
CA TYR A 5 0.66 -6.48 -17.85
C TYR A 5 1.55 -6.40 -16.61
N LYS A 6 2.40 -5.38 -16.47
CA LYS A 6 3.30 -5.26 -15.31
C LYS A 6 2.51 -5.20 -13.99
N CYS A 7 1.43 -4.43 -13.93
CA CYS A 7 0.58 -4.35 -12.74
C CYS A 7 -0.12 -5.68 -12.40
N VAL A 8 -0.45 -6.52 -13.39
CA VAL A 8 -1.03 -7.85 -13.18
C VAL A 8 0.03 -8.79 -12.59
N ARG A 9 1.23 -8.79 -13.16
CA ARG A 9 2.35 -9.63 -12.68
C ARG A 9 2.72 -9.31 -11.24
N GLU A 10 2.87 -8.02 -10.94
CA GLU A 10 3.36 -7.53 -9.64
C GLU A 10 2.28 -7.42 -8.55
N CYS A 11 1.00 -7.65 -8.90
CA CYS A 11 -0.06 -7.61 -7.89
C CYS A 11 0.02 -8.83 -6.96
N PRO A 12 0.26 -8.66 -5.66
CA PRO A 12 0.44 -9.79 -4.73
C PRO A 12 -0.81 -10.66 -4.59
N VAL A 13 -1.98 -10.09 -4.86
CA VAL A 13 -3.28 -10.77 -4.70
C VAL A 13 -4.03 -10.95 -6.03
N LYS A 14 -3.38 -10.66 -7.16
CA LYS A 14 -3.95 -10.79 -8.50
C LYS A 14 -5.34 -10.13 -8.63
N ALA A 15 -5.45 -8.91 -8.13
CA ALA A 15 -6.67 -8.10 -8.13
C ALA A 15 -6.75 -7.13 -9.33
N ILE A 16 -6.12 -7.48 -10.44
CA ILE A 16 -6.12 -6.65 -11.66
C ILE A 16 -6.46 -7.54 -12.85
N GLU A 17 -7.54 -7.21 -13.53
CA GLU A 17 -7.92 -7.77 -14.83
C GLU A 17 -7.54 -6.82 -15.96
N VAL A 18 -7.38 -7.35 -17.17
CA VAL A 18 -7.24 -6.56 -18.39
C VAL A 18 -8.37 -6.95 -19.34
N LYS A 19 -9.22 -5.99 -19.66
CA LYS A 19 -10.31 -6.12 -20.62
C LYS A 19 -10.30 -4.92 -21.55
N ASP A 20 -10.58 -5.13 -22.82
CA ASP A 20 -10.62 -4.09 -23.84
C ASP A 20 -9.36 -3.20 -23.81
N HIS A 21 -8.19 -3.82 -23.70
CA HIS A 21 -6.90 -3.13 -23.62
C HIS A 21 -6.76 -2.17 -22.42
N GLN A 22 -7.57 -2.37 -21.37
CA GLN A 22 -7.54 -1.56 -20.16
C GLN A 22 -7.38 -2.42 -18.91
N ALA A 23 -6.42 -2.06 -18.07
CA ALA A 23 -6.23 -2.70 -16.78
C ALA A 23 -7.23 -2.13 -15.76
N ARG A 24 -8.09 -2.96 -15.19
CA ARG A 24 -9.11 -2.62 -14.19
C ARG A 24 -8.81 -3.29 -12.87
N ILE A 25 -9.16 -2.64 -11.77
CA ILE A 25 -8.99 -3.20 -10.42
C ILE A 25 -10.25 -3.99 -10.06
N ILE A 26 -10.04 -5.23 -9.61
CA ILE A 26 -11.09 -6.07 -9.05
C ILE A 26 -11.24 -5.69 -7.56
N GLU A 27 -12.18 -4.81 -7.26
CA GLU A 27 -12.31 -4.19 -5.92
C GLU A 27 -12.50 -5.22 -4.80
N SER A 28 -13.26 -6.28 -5.04
CA SER A 28 -13.49 -7.35 -4.07
C SER A 28 -12.22 -8.08 -3.66
N ARG A 29 -11.20 -8.08 -4.54
CA ARG A 29 -9.91 -8.73 -4.31
C ARG A 29 -8.82 -7.76 -3.85
N CYS A 30 -8.97 -6.48 -4.12
CA CYS A 30 -7.94 -5.47 -3.89
C CYS A 30 -7.71 -5.21 -2.40
N ILE A 31 -6.45 -5.28 -1.96
CA ILE A 31 -6.02 -4.94 -0.59
C ILE A 31 -5.63 -3.45 -0.43
N LEU A 32 -5.75 -2.66 -1.50
CA LEU A 32 -5.45 -1.22 -1.53
C LEU A 32 -3.99 -0.88 -1.17
N CYS A 33 -3.04 -1.77 -1.45
CA CYS A 33 -1.62 -1.51 -1.20
C CYS A 33 -1.03 -0.39 -2.09
N GLY A 34 -1.67 -0.06 -3.22
CA GLY A 34 -1.20 0.95 -4.16
C GLY A 34 0.02 0.57 -4.99
N HIS A 35 0.57 -0.65 -4.84
CA HIS A 35 1.77 -1.06 -5.56
C HIS A 35 1.65 -0.89 -7.08
N CYS A 36 0.46 -1.14 -7.64
CA CYS A 36 0.19 -0.99 -9.08
C CYS A 36 0.31 0.46 -9.60
N THR A 37 0.15 1.48 -8.74
CA THR A 37 0.38 2.88 -9.14
C THR A 37 1.88 3.16 -9.25
N LEU A 38 2.69 2.63 -8.31
CA LEU A 38 4.13 2.85 -8.25
C LEU A 38 4.90 2.21 -9.41
N ILE A 39 4.46 1.01 -9.84
CA ILE A 39 5.19 0.23 -10.85
C ILE A 39 4.72 0.50 -12.28
N CYS A 40 3.65 1.26 -12.48
CA CYS A 40 3.09 1.50 -13.80
C CYS A 40 3.98 2.45 -14.63
N PRO A 41 4.68 1.99 -15.69
CA PRO A 41 5.58 2.86 -16.44
C PRO A 41 4.82 3.89 -17.31
N GLN A 42 3.49 3.75 -17.40
CA GLN A 42 2.60 4.63 -18.18
C GLN A 42 1.80 5.58 -17.28
N ASN A 43 1.99 5.55 -15.96
CA ASN A 43 1.17 6.29 -14.98
C ASN A 43 -0.33 6.17 -15.24
N ALA A 44 -0.78 4.96 -15.70
CA ALA A 44 -2.16 4.70 -16.10
C ALA A 44 -3.07 4.31 -14.93
N LYS A 45 -2.56 4.32 -13.72
CA LYS A 45 -3.30 4.10 -12.48
C LYS A 45 -3.29 5.38 -11.66
N ILE A 46 -4.46 5.87 -11.33
CA ILE A 46 -4.64 7.05 -10.49
C ILE A 46 -5.29 6.66 -9.17
N VAL A 47 -5.00 7.41 -8.14
CA VAL A 47 -5.67 7.33 -6.84
C VAL A 47 -6.87 8.28 -6.89
N HIS A 48 -8.02 7.80 -6.45
CA HIS A 48 -9.21 8.67 -6.36
C HIS A 48 -8.95 9.74 -5.29
N SER A 49 -9.02 11.01 -5.71
CA SER A 49 -8.88 12.14 -4.80
C SER A 49 -10.16 12.34 -3.98
N SER A 50 -10.01 12.72 -2.72
CA SER A 50 -11.12 13.15 -1.85
C SER A 50 -11.09 14.68 -1.63
N LEU A 51 -10.34 15.38 -2.46
CA LEU A 51 -10.06 16.81 -2.27
C LEU A 51 -11.33 17.66 -2.26
N GLU A 52 -12.26 17.43 -3.19
CA GLU A 52 -13.49 18.20 -3.29
C GLU A 52 -14.41 17.99 -2.08
N ASP A 53 -14.51 16.75 -1.57
CA ASP A 53 -15.29 16.45 -0.37
C ASP A 53 -14.72 17.20 0.85
N ILE A 54 -13.39 17.22 0.98
CA ILE A 54 -12.72 17.93 2.08
C ILE A 54 -12.86 19.46 1.94
N LYS A 55 -12.77 20.00 0.74
CA LYS A 55 -13.05 21.43 0.50
C LYS A 55 -14.47 21.81 0.95
N GLN A 56 -15.46 20.94 0.72
CA GLN A 56 -16.83 21.18 1.21
C GLN A 56 -16.87 21.16 2.75
N ILE A 57 -16.17 20.22 3.40
CA ILE A 57 -16.09 20.16 4.87
C ILE A 57 -15.42 21.42 5.43
N LEU A 58 -14.30 21.87 4.86
CA LEU A 58 -13.60 23.09 5.29
C LEU A 58 -14.45 24.35 5.13
N ASN A 59 -15.26 24.41 4.07
CA ASN A 59 -16.14 25.56 3.79
C ASN A 59 -17.47 25.49 4.57
N SER A 60 -17.77 24.41 5.29
CA SER A 60 -19.05 24.24 6.03
C SER A 60 -19.14 25.04 7.31
N GLY A 61 -18.05 25.67 7.77
CA GLY A 61 -17.96 26.35 9.07
C GLY A 61 -17.77 25.41 10.26
N ALA A 62 -17.64 24.09 10.03
CA ALA A 62 -17.34 23.13 11.08
C ALA A 62 -15.89 23.29 11.58
N LYS A 63 -15.65 22.95 12.85
CA LYS A 63 -14.27 22.78 13.34
C LYS A 63 -13.65 21.55 12.70
N VAL A 64 -12.61 21.72 11.91
CA VAL A 64 -11.89 20.62 11.24
C VAL A 64 -10.52 20.45 11.84
N ILE A 65 -10.22 19.26 12.35
CA ILE A 65 -8.92 18.93 12.93
C ILE A 65 -8.22 17.93 12.03
N ALA A 66 -6.96 18.22 11.69
CA ALA A 66 -6.12 17.33 10.90
C ALA A 66 -5.33 16.38 11.80
N SER A 67 -5.40 15.07 11.48
CA SER A 67 -4.48 14.04 11.98
C SER A 67 -3.42 13.77 10.91
N VAL A 68 -2.17 14.17 11.14
CA VAL A 68 -1.13 14.17 10.12
C VAL A 68 -0.13 13.03 10.34
N ALA A 69 0.07 12.18 9.32
CA ALA A 69 1.04 11.09 9.37
C ALA A 69 2.48 11.64 9.44
N PRO A 70 3.37 11.12 10.33
CA PRO A 70 4.71 11.67 10.55
C PRO A 70 5.61 11.67 9.29
N SER A 71 5.28 10.89 8.26
CA SER A 71 5.96 10.91 6.95
C SER A 71 5.79 12.23 6.17
N PHE A 72 4.97 13.18 6.66
CA PHE A 72 4.88 14.52 6.07
C PHE A 72 6.24 15.22 6.02
N ILE A 73 7.08 15.00 7.02
CA ILE A 73 8.44 15.56 7.13
C ILE A 73 9.22 15.29 5.85
N SER A 74 9.30 14.04 5.43
CA SER A 74 10.06 13.65 4.24
C SER A 74 9.35 14.00 2.93
N SER A 75 8.01 14.01 2.92
CA SER A 75 7.25 14.31 1.71
C SER A 75 7.31 15.80 1.35
N PHE A 76 7.31 16.69 2.34
CA PHE A 76 7.34 18.13 2.12
C PHE A 76 8.69 18.78 2.44
N GLY A 77 9.73 17.99 2.77
CA GLY A 77 11.08 18.50 3.05
C GLY A 77 11.14 19.36 4.31
N LEU A 78 10.28 19.14 5.29
CA LEU A 78 10.18 19.93 6.50
C LEU A 78 11.06 19.36 7.63
N SER A 79 11.33 20.16 8.64
CA SER A 79 12.04 19.74 9.86
C SER A 79 11.21 19.96 11.14
N ASP A 80 10.06 20.63 11.02
CA ASP A 80 9.19 21.01 12.12
C ASP A 80 7.71 20.89 11.74
N PHE A 81 6.90 20.30 12.61
CA PHE A 81 5.46 20.18 12.43
C PHE A 81 4.74 21.52 12.41
N ASN A 82 5.23 22.51 13.15
CA ASN A 82 4.59 23.83 13.23
C ASN A 82 4.44 24.51 11.86
N VAL A 83 5.39 24.33 10.97
CA VAL A 83 5.29 24.85 9.58
C VAL A 83 4.07 24.28 8.89
N PHE A 84 3.87 22.95 8.98
CA PHE A 84 2.74 22.27 8.37
C PHE A 84 1.42 22.67 9.05
N LYS A 85 1.42 22.81 10.38
CA LYS A 85 0.27 23.26 11.16
C LYS A 85 -0.19 24.68 10.77
N ILE A 86 0.75 25.61 10.57
CA ILE A 86 0.45 26.98 10.11
C ILE A 86 -0.11 26.93 8.66
N ALA A 87 0.46 26.09 7.78
CA ALA A 87 -0.05 25.93 6.43
C ALA A 87 -1.49 25.39 6.43
N LEU A 88 -1.79 24.41 7.28
CA LEU A 88 -3.16 23.87 7.44
C LEU A 88 -4.13 24.91 7.98
N ALA A 89 -3.70 25.74 8.94
CA ALA A 89 -4.54 26.84 9.45
C ALA A 89 -4.89 27.86 8.33
N LYS A 90 -3.95 28.16 7.43
CA LYS A 90 -4.22 28.99 6.23
C LYS A 90 -5.24 28.36 5.26
N LEU A 91 -5.37 27.02 5.28
CA LEU A 91 -6.38 26.29 4.49
C LEU A 91 -7.76 26.24 5.16
N GLY A 92 -7.88 26.69 6.40
CA GLY A 92 -9.13 26.69 7.16
C GLY A 92 -9.27 25.53 8.16
N PHE A 93 -8.23 24.72 8.38
CA PHE A 93 -8.23 23.78 9.49
C PHE A 93 -8.21 24.54 10.83
N PHE A 94 -9.05 24.10 11.75
CA PHE A 94 -9.12 24.68 13.11
C PHE A 94 -7.87 24.33 13.93
N ASP A 95 -7.42 23.07 13.83
CA ASP A 95 -6.18 22.61 14.46
C ASP A 95 -5.59 21.43 13.68
N ALA A 96 -4.35 21.05 14.03
CA ALA A 96 -3.67 19.89 13.47
C ALA A 96 -2.78 19.26 14.54
N GLU A 97 -2.78 17.92 14.56
CA GLU A 97 -1.94 17.11 15.43
C GLU A 97 -1.29 15.95 14.67
N GLU A 98 -0.18 15.45 15.21
CA GLU A 98 0.52 14.32 14.59
C GLU A 98 -0.15 12.99 14.96
N THR A 99 -0.40 12.14 13.97
CA THR A 99 -0.89 10.76 14.18
C THR A 99 0.07 9.93 15.06
N ALA A 100 1.27 10.41 15.29
CA ALA A 100 2.25 9.82 16.20
C ALA A 100 1.69 9.59 17.62
N TYR A 101 0.78 10.44 18.09
CA TYR A 101 0.10 10.23 19.38
C TYR A 101 -0.78 8.97 19.38
N GLY A 102 -1.53 8.74 18.31
CA GLY A 102 -2.29 7.51 18.16
C GLY A 102 -1.38 6.28 18.02
N ALA A 103 -0.23 6.44 17.38
CA ALA A 103 0.77 5.37 17.25
C ALA A 103 1.37 5.00 18.62
N GLU A 104 1.53 5.96 19.49
CA GLU A 104 2.01 5.74 20.85
C GLU A 104 1.00 4.92 21.68
N LEU A 105 -0.30 5.26 21.61
CA LEU A 105 -1.38 4.46 22.22
C LEU A 105 -1.38 3.01 21.71
N VAL A 106 -1.19 2.82 20.40
CA VAL A 106 -1.13 1.49 19.78
C VAL A 106 0.11 0.72 20.27
N THR A 107 1.27 1.36 20.38
CA THR A 107 2.50 0.73 20.91
C THR A 107 2.30 0.26 22.35
N GLN A 108 1.66 1.07 23.19
CA GLN A 108 1.36 0.69 24.56
C GLN A 108 0.41 -0.52 24.62
N GLN A 109 -0.61 -0.54 23.77
CA GLN A 109 -1.51 -1.69 23.68
C GLN A 109 -0.79 -2.97 23.19
N TYR A 110 0.12 -2.84 22.21
CA TYR A 110 0.97 -3.96 21.79
C TYR A 110 1.83 -4.47 22.94
N LYS A 111 2.44 -3.57 23.72
CA LYS A 111 3.24 -3.92 24.89
C LYS A 111 2.42 -4.76 25.87
N THR A 112 1.23 -4.29 26.25
CA THR A 112 0.32 -5.00 27.16
C THR A 112 -0.02 -6.41 26.65
N LEU A 113 -0.34 -6.53 25.34
CA LEU A 113 -0.66 -7.82 24.72
C LEU A 113 0.54 -8.77 24.70
N LEU A 114 1.75 -8.28 24.42
CA LEU A 114 2.98 -9.08 24.42
C LEU A 114 3.33 -9.57 25.83
N GLU A 115 3.19 -8.72 26.83
CA GLU A 115 3.42 -9.05 28.25
C GLU A 115 2.42 -10.10 28.76
N SER A 116 1.21 -10.16 28.22
CA SER A 116 0.19 -11.19 28.53
C SER A 116 0.58 -12.59 28.06
N LYS A 117 1.53 -12.72 27.13
CA LYS A 117 2.02 -14.01 26.55
C LYS A 117 0.92 -14.88 25.94
N GLN A 118 -0.20 -14.27 25.51
CA GLN A 118 -1.30 -15.00 24.90
C GLN A 118 -1.08 -15.36 23.42
N PHE A 119 -0.11 -14.71 22.78
CA PHE A 119 0.18 -14.91 21.37
C PHE A 119 1.42 -15.79 21.16
N LYS A 120 1.27 -16.89 20.42
CA LYS A 120 2.40 -17.70 19.96
C LYS A 120 3.34 -16.87 19.06
N ASN A 121 2.77 -16.19 18.08
CA ASN A 121 3.41 -15.19 17.22
C ASN A 121 2.56 -13.92 17.24
N PHE A 122 3.14 -12.79 16.92
CA PHE A 122 2.45 -11.51 16.97
C PHE A 122 2.68 -10.73 15.68
N ILE A 123 1.61 -10.32 15.01
CA ILE A 123 1.65 -9.48 13.81
C ILE A 123 1.02 -8.13 14.12
N THR A 124 1.72 -7.04 13.81
CA THR A 124 1.19 -5.69 14.01
C THR A 124 0.01 -5.36 13.10
N SER A 125 -0.97 -4.63 13.59
CA SER A 125 -2.19 -4.23 12.87
C SER A 125 -2.17 -2.79 12.32
N ALA A 126 -1.03 -2.11 12.41
CA ALA A 126 -0.90 -0.70 12.01
C ALA A 126 -1.14 -0.46 10.50
N CYS A 127 -0.82 -1.45 9.64
CA CYS A 127 -0.98 -1.38 8.19
C CYS A 127 -2.30 -1.99 7.72
N PRO A 128 -3.31 -1.19 7.27
CA PRO A 128 -4.62 -1.74 6.86
C PRO A 128 -4.54 -2.68 5.66
N ALA A 129 -3.57 -2.47 4.76
CA ALA A 129 -3.39 -3.35 3.61
C ALA A 129 -2.86 -4.74 4.03
N VAL A 130 -2.00 -4.83 5.05
CA VAL A 130 -1.56 -6.09 5.66
C VAL A 130 -2.73 -6.77 6.37
N CYS A 131 -3.49 -6.03 7.17
CA CYS A 131 -4.69 -6.58 7.83
C CYS A 131 -5.65 -7.19 6.81
N ARG A 132 -5.93 -6.49 5.70
CA ARG A 132 -6.80 -6.98 4.63
C ARG A 132 -6.20 -8.16 3.86
N LEU A 133 -4.87 -8.19 3.67
CA LEU A 133 -4.17 -9.34 3.10
C LEU A 133 -4.39 -10.59 3.97
N ILE A 134 -4.25 -10.47 5.28
CA ILE A 134 -4.49 -11.55 6.23
C ILE A 134 -5.96 -11.99 6.22
N GLN A 135 -6.88 -11.04 6.36
CA GLN A 135 -8.32 -11.33 6.40
C GLN A 135 -8.84 -12.08 5.16
N ALA A 136 -8.35 -11.69 3.97
CA ALA A 136 -8.87 -12.19 2.71
C ALA A 136 -8.09 -13.39 2.14
N TYR A 137 -6.79 -13.49 2.39
CA TYR A 137 -5.92 -14.46 1.72
C TYR A 137 -5.19 -15.41 2.68
N TYR A 138 -4.95 -14.98 3.92
CA TYR A 138 -4.23 -15.76 4.95
C TYR A 138 -5.03 -15.87 6.25
N PRO A 139 -6.31 -16.36 6.21
CA PRO A 139 -7.19 -16.32 7.38
C PRO A 139 -6.66 -17.15 8.56
N LYS A 140 -5.76 -18.11 8.36
CA LYS A 140 -5.10 -18.84 9.45
C LYS A 140 -4.21 -17.92 10.30
N ALA A 141 -3.62 -16.88 9.68
CA ALA A 141 -2.76 -15.93 10.38
C ALA A 141 -3.56 -14.91 11.24
N LEU A 142 -4.89 -14.88 11.15
CA LEU A 142 -5.73 -14.00 11.99
C LEU A 142 -5.51 -14.22 13.49
N GLN A 143 -5.19 -15.44 13.92
CA GLN A 143 -4.88 -15.74 15.32
C GLN A 143 -3.63 -15.03 15.85
N TYR A 144 -2.75 -14.58 14.96
CA TYR A 144 -1.51 -13.87 15.28
C TYR A 144 -1.63 -12.35 15.09
N LEU A 145 -2.67 -11.89 14.41
CA LEU A 145 -2.89 -10.47 14.15
C LEU A 145 -3.34 -9.76 15.43
N ALA A 146 -2.62 -8.72 15.82
CA ALA A 146 -2.97 -7.91 16.98
C ALA A 146 -4.40 -7.36 16.87
N PRO A 147 -5.29 -7.61 17.85
CA PRO A 147 -6.66 -7.10 17.84
C PRO A 147 -6.68 -5.62 18.28
N VAL A 148 -5.94 -4.76 17.58
CA VAL A 148 -5.73 -3.36 17.94
C VAL A 148 -6.03 -2.47 16.75
N ASP A 149 -6.67 -1.33 16.99
CA ASP A 149 -6.86 -0.28 16.00
C ASP A 149 -5.53 0.22 15.41
N SER A 150 -5.60 0.75 14.21
CA SER A 150 -4.43 1.42 13.63
C SER A 150 -4.16 2.77 14.31
N PRO A 151 -2.92 3.31 14.21
CA PRO A 151 -2.58 4.65 14.72
C PRO A 151 -3.54 5.75 14.28
N MET A 152 -4.02 5.70 13.03
CA MET A 152 -4.99 6.66 12.51
C MET A 152 -6.31 6.61 13.28
N ILE A 153 -6.85 5.42 13.51
CA ILE A 153 -8.12 5.24 14.24
C ILE A 153 -7.94 5.57 15.72
N ALA A 154 -6.84 5.13 16.32
CA ALA A 154 -6.51 5.45 17.73
C ALA A 154 -6.45 6.95 17.95
N HIS A 155 -5.76 7.69 17.09
CA HIS A 155 -5.68 9.15 17.17
C HIS A 155 -7.04 9.81 16.92
N ALA A 156 -7.80 9.34 15.94
CA ALA A 156 -9.13 9.87 15.69
C ALA A 156 -10.08 9.68 16.88
N LYS A 157 -10.02 8.53 17.58
CA LYS A 157 -10.77 8.29 18.82
C LYS A 157 -10.35 9.27 19.91
N MET A 158 -9.06 9.55 20.04
CA MET A 158 -8.53 10.53 20.99
C MET A 158 -9.05 11.93 20.67
N LEU A 159 -8.91 12.38 19.42
CA LEU A 159 -9.40 13.70 18.98
C LEU A 159 -10.91 13.84 19.12
N ARG A 160 -11.68 12.78 18.83
CA ARG A 160 -13.14 12.78 18.99
C ARG A 160 -13.56 12.94 20.45
N LYS A 161 -12.79 12.37 21.40
CA LYS A 161 -13.04 12.52 22.82
C LYS A 161 -12.72 13.93 23.31
N GLN A 162 -11.65 14.53 22.82
CA GLN A 162 -11.25 15.91 23.16
C GLN A 162 -12.15 16.95 22.48
N HIS A 163 -12.61 16.67 21.28
CA HIS A 163 -13.37 17.57 20.42
C HIS A 163 -14.59 16.85 19.81
N PRO A 164 -15.68 16.59 20.57
CA PRO A 164 -16.81 15.78 20.12
C PRO A 164 -17.48 16.26 18.83
N ASP A 165 -17.54 17.58 18.64
CA ASP A 165 -18.22 18.22 17.50
C ASP A 165 -17.28 18.50 16.32
N ALA A 166 -15.97 18.21 16.42
CA ALA A 166 -15.03 18.50 15.37
C ALA A 166 -15.11 17.45 14.26
N LYS A 167 -14.90 17.87 13.01
CA LYS A 167 -14.62 16.98 11.88
C LYS A 167 -13.15 16.56 11.91
N ILE A 168 -12.86 15.30 11.72
CA ILE A 168 -11.50 14.74 11.72
C ILE A 168 -11.09 14.34 10.31
N VAL A 169 -10.02 14.94 9.83
CA VAL A 169 -9.44 14.64 8.53
C VAL A 169 -8.04 14.03 8.72
N PHE A 170 -7.83 12.84 8.18
CA PHE A 170 -6.49 12.25 8.18
C PHE A 170 -5.71 12.70 6.94
N ILE A 171 -4.42 13.01 7.12
CA ILE A 171 -3.51 13.41 6.05
C ILE A 171 -2.31 12.47 6.04
N GLY A 172 -2.07 11.76 4.91
CA GLY A 172 -0.97 10.81 4.83
C GLY A 172 -0.78 10.11 3.49
N PRO A 173 0.27 9.28 3.31
CA PRO A 173 0.67 8.73 2.01
C PRO A 173 -0.05 7.45 1.60
N CYS A 174 -1.13 7.05 2.28
CA CYS A 174 -1.66 5.68 2.20
C CYS A 174 -3.07 5.61 1.62
N ILE A 175 -3.24 4.86 0.52
CA ILE A 175 -4.54 4.62 -0.12
C ILE A 175 -5.45 3.75 0.78
N ALA A 176 -4.90 2.73 1.44
CA ALA A 176 -5.68 1.82 2.29
C ALA A 176 -6.35 2.55 3.47
N LYS A 177 -5.79 3.67 3.91
CA LYS A 177 -6.36 4.53 4.95
C LYS A 177 -7.69 5.17 4.55
N LYS A 178 -7.92 5.43 3.25
CA LYS A 178 -9.23 5.93 2.76
C LYS A 178 -10.35 4.93 3.07
N ARG A 179 -10.12 3.63 2.82
CA ARG A 179 -11.11 2.59 3.13
C ARG A 179 -11.23 2.38 4.64
N GLU A 180 -10.13 2.34 5.36
CA GLU A 180 -10.17 2.17 6.81
C GLU A 180 -10.97 3.30 7.49
N ALA A 181 -10.85 4.55 7.02
CA ALA A 181 -11.64 5.68 7.48
C ALA A 181 -13.14 5.46 7.24
N MET A 182 -13.51 5.06 6.00
CA MET A 182 -14.91 4.76 5.65
C MET A 182 -15.49 3.62 6.50
N GLU A 183 -14.76 2.53 6.68
CA GLU A 183 -15.20 1.36 7.45
C GLU A 183 -15.34 1.67 8.95
N SER A 184 -14.53 2.59 9.49
CA SER A 184 -14.58 2.98 10.90
C SER A 184 -15.71 3.94 11.24
N GLY A 185 -16.11 4.81 10.31
CA GLY A 185 -17.08 5.88 10.53
C GLY A 185 -16.65 6.97 11.53
N ILE A 186 -15.37 6.94 12.00
CA ILE A 186 -14.84 7.89 13.00
C ILE A 186 -14.16 9.09 12.33
N ILE A 187 -13.60 8.88 11.16
CA ILE A 187 -12.86 9.87 10.38
C ILE A 187 -13.76 10.39 9.27
N ASP A 188 -13.87 11.70 9.15
CA ASP A 188 -14.77 12.37 8.21
C ASP A 188 -14.16 12.49 6.80
N GLY A 189 -12.83 12.36 6.67
CA GLY A 189 -12.18 12.33 5.37
C GLY A 189 -10.68 12.05 5.41
N VAL A 190 -10.12 11.72 4.25
CA VAL A 190 -8.70 11.41 4.09
C VAL A 190 -8.13 12.16 2.91
N LEU A 191 -7.09 12.96 3.13
CA LEU A 191 -6.27 13.57 2.09
C LEU A 191 -4.94 12.81 1.96
N THR A 192 -4.54 12.57 0.73
CA THR A 192 -3.19 12.10 0.43
C THR A 192 -2.19 13.26 0.42
N PHE A 193 -0.90 12.97 0.42
CA PHE A 193 0.09 14.04 0.25
C PHE A 193 0.05 14.65 -1.15
N ASP A 194 -0.34 13.89 -2.17
CA ASP A 194 -0.61 14.42 -3.50
C ASP A 194 -1.79 15.42 -3.45
N ASP A 195 -2.90 15.06 -2.80
CA ASP A 195 -4.05 15.96 -2.58
C ASP A 195 -3.62 17.24 -1.83
N MET A 196 -2.74 17.12 -0.84
CA MET A 196 -2.22 18.27 -0.09
C MET A 196 -1.34 19.19 -0.94
N GLN A 197 -0.48 18.62 -1.79
CA GLN A 197 0.35 19.40 -2.70
C GLN A 197 -0.52 20.20 -3.68
N GLU A 198 -1.57 19.59 -4.22
CA GLU A 198 -2.54 20.24 -5.09
C GLU A 198 -3.25 21.39 -4.35
N LEU A 199 -3.71 21.15 -3.12
CA LEU A 199 -4.40 22.16 -2.31
C LEU A 199 -3.49 23.34 -1.94
N PHE A 200 -2.22 23.10 -1.61
CA PHE A 200 -1.25 24.17 -1.37
C PHE A 200 -1.02 25.01 -2.64
N HIS A 201 -0.92 24.36 -3.80
CA HIS A 201 -0.76 25.05 -5.07
C HIS A 201 -2.00 25.92 -5.41
N GLU A 202 -3.20 25.37 -5.29
CA GLU A 202 -4.46 26.12 -5.55
C GLU A 202 -4.62 27.36 -4.65
N ARG A 203 -4.15 27.28 -3.41
CA ARG A 203 -4.25 28.34 -2.41
C ARG A 203 -3.02 29.24 -2.34
N ASN A 204 -2.05 29.04 -3.23
CA ASN A 204 -0.78 29.78 -3.26
C ASN A 204 -0.04 29.75 -1.91
N ILE A 205 -0.03 28.58 -1.22
CA ILE A 205 0.69 28.39 0.04
C ILE A 205 2.08 27.88 -0.27
N VAL A 206 3.09 28.69 0.05
CA VAL A 206 4.52 28.37 -0.10
C VAL A 206 5.08 28.04 1.28
N LEU A 207 5.48 26.77 1.48
CA LEU A 207 5.97 26.30 2.79
C LEU A 207 7.26 26.98 3.20
N ASP A 208 8.16 27.29 2.26
CA ASP A 208 9.43 27.98 2.55
C ASP A 208 9.23 29.38 3.16
N GLU A 209 8.18 30.09 2.77
CA GLU A 209 7.84 31.38 3.37
C GLU A 209 7.40 31.23 4.83
N ILE A 210 6.71 30.12 5.15
CA ILE A 210 6.22 29.82 6.51
C ILE A 210 7.38 29.40 7.42
N ILE A 211 8.40 28.69 6.91
CA ILE A 211 9.59 28.29 7.67
C ILE A 211 10.23 29.51 8.35
N ASN A 212 10.36 30.62 7.63
CA ASN A 212 10.96 31.84 8.15
C ASN A 212 10.17 32.47 9.31
N ILE A 213 8.85 32.26 9.36
CA ILE A 213 7.97 32.78 10.42
C ILE A 213 7.99 31.83 11.64
N SER A 214 8.15 30.52 11.42
CA SER A 214 8.04 29.47 12.46
C SER A 214 9.26 29.37 13.39
N LEU A 215 10.42 29.94 13.00
CA LEU A 215 11.65 29.83 13.78
C LEU A 215 11.56 30.42 15.21
N GLU A 216 10.56 31.25 15.48
CA GLU A 216 10.38 31.92 16.80
C GLU A 216 9.59 31.09 17.80
N ASN A 217 8.86 30.03 17.42
CA ASN A 217 7.95 29.26 18.28
C ASN A 217 8.18 27.75 18.22
N LYS A 218 9.34 27.27 18.66
CA LYS A 218 9.62 25.82 18.78
C LYS A 218 8.87 25.19 19.95
N ARG A 219 7.69 24.62 19.71
CA ARG A 219 7.03 23.63 20.57
C ARG A 219 6.88 22.34 19.80
N THR A 220 7.86 21.47 19.85
CA THR A 220 7.74 20.09 19.39
C THR A 220 7.41 19.20 20.58
N THR A 221 6.32 18.45 20.48
CA THR A 221 5.99 17.42 21.47
C THR A 221 6.80 16.18 21.16
N ALA A 222 7.62 15.77 22.11
CA ALA A 222 8.48 14.59 21.95
C ALA A 222 7.64 13.30 21.93
N CYS A 223 7.84 12.45 20.92
CA CYS A 223 7.11 11.20 20.76
C CYS A 223 7.99 10.14 20.05
N LEU A 224 8.20 8.97 20.68
CA LEU A 224 8.94 7.87 20.09
C LEU A 224 8.27 7.33 18.82
N SER A 225 6.96 7.44 18.74
CA SER A 225 6.16 6.88 17.64
C SER A 225 6.23 7.70 16.33
N LYS A 226 6.98 8.79 16.31
CA LYS A 226 7.34 9.51 15.07
C LYS A 226 8.14 8.63 14.10
N ALA A 227 8.76 7.55 14.59
CA ALA A 227 9.47 6.57 13.77
C ALA A 227 8.55 5.59 12.99
N TYR A 228 7.26 5.51 13.31
CA TYR A 228 6.34 4.54 12.69
C TYR A 228 6.37 4.46 11.15
N PRO A 229 6.57 5.56 10.39
CA PRO A 229 6.51 5.50 8.94
C PRO A 229 7.72 4.84 8.27
N ILE A 230 8.74 4.43 8.98
CA ILE A 230 9.91 3.73 8.42
C ILE A 230 9.93 2.25 8.82
N SER A 231 10.68 1.41 8.08
CA SER A 231 10.94 0.03 8.49
C SER A 231 11.63 -0.02 9.86
N HIS A 232 11.25 -0.95 10.72
CA HIS A 232 11.63 -1.02 12.16
C HIS A 232 11.13 0.19 13.00
N GLY A 233 10.19 0.96 12.48
CA GLY A 233 9.70 2.17 13.15
C GLY A 233 8.80 1.86 14.34
N ILE A 234 7.98 0.81 14.25
CA ILE A 234 7.18 0.33 15.37
C ILE A 234 8.09 -0.20 16.48
N LEU A 235 9.13 -0.97 16.13
CA LEU A 235 10.12 -1.47 17.09
C LEU A 235 10.85 -0.34 17.82
N LYS A 236 11.15 0.75 17.11
CA LYS A 236 11.80 1.95 17.71
C LYS A 236 10.89 2.73 18.65
N SER A 237 9.59 2.50 18.58
CA SER A 237 8.60 3.19 19.41
C SER A 237 8.44 2.59 20.80
N PHE A 238 8.97 1.39 21.02
CA PHE A 238 9.01 0.79 22.34
C PHE A 238 10.17 1.40 23.14
N PRO A 239 9.93 1.94 24.35
CA PRO A 239 11.00 2.36 25.26
C PRO A 239 11.93 1.16 25.62
N GLU A 240 11.31 0.01 25.85
CA GLU A 240 11.96 -1.29 26.07
C GLU A 240 11.10 -2.37 25.44
N LEU A 241 11.74 -3.26 24.65
CA LEU A 241 11.06 -4.37 24.00
C LEU A 241 10.70 -5.46 25.02
N PRO A 242 9.43 -5.92 25.08
CA PRO A 242 9.04 -7.02 25.97
C PRO A 242 9.85 -8.29 25.69
N LYS A 243 10.24 -9.01 26.73
CA LYS A 243 11.06 -10.22 26.61
C LYS A 243 10.22 -11.42 26.13
N GLY A 244 10.85 -12.32 25.40
CA GLY A 244 10.26 -13.60 25.00
C GLY A 244 9.80 -13.67 23.55
N TYR A 245 10.11 -12.67 22.74
CA TYR A 245 9.87 -12.66 21.30
C TYR A 245 11.14 -12.30 20.53
N ASP A 246 11.28 -12.89 19.34
CA ASP A 246 12.24 -12.46 18.33
C ASP A 246 11.59 -11.37 17.45
N TYR A 247 12.21 -10.20 17.40
CA TYR A 247 11.66 -9.01 16.77
C TYR A 247 12.14 -8.84 15.34
N MET A 248 11.24 -8.86 14.38
CA MET A 248 11.54 -8.71 12.96
C MET A 248 10.65 -7.66 12.30
N ALA A 249 11.21 -6.91 11.34
CA ALA A 249 10.44 -6.08 10.44
C ALA A 249 10.38 -6.71 9.04
N VAL A 250 9.16 -6.75 8.49
CA VAL A 250 8.85 -7.30 7.18
C VAL A 250 8.13 -6.24 6.37
N ASP A 251 8.75 -5.79 5.29
CA ASP A 251 8.20 -4.78 4.41
C ASP A 251 8.23 -5.20 2.93
N GLY A 252 7.30 -4.66 2.16
CA GLY A 252 7.08 -5.04 0.77
C GLY A 252 6.13 -6.23 0.58
N PRO A 253 5.40 -6.26 -0.57
CA PRO A 253 4.35 -7.24 -0.80
C PRO A 253 4.85 -8.69 -0.77
N ASP A 254 5.98 -8.96 -1.43
CA ASP A 254 6.51 -10.33 -1.57
C ASP A 254 6.97 -10.88 -0.22
N ARG A 255 7.68 -10.07 0.57
CA ARG A 255 8.13 -10.47 1.90
C ARG A 255 6.98 -10.66 2.88
N CYS A 256 5.92 -9.82 2.78
CA CYS A 256 4.71 -10.01 3.58
C CYS A 256 4.01 -11.32 3.23
N VAL A 257 3.93 -11.67 1.95
CA VAL A 257 3.36 -12.94 1.48
C VAL A 257 4.18 -14.12 2.00
N ASP A 258 5.51 -14.07 1.84
CA ASP A 258 6.42 -15.12 2.32
C ASP A 258 6.30 -15.33 3.83
N ALA A 259 6.32 -14.26 4.62
CA ALA A 259 6.14 -14.33 6.06
C ALA A 259 4.80 -14.98 6.46
N LEU A 260 3.70 -14.62 5.79
CA LEU A 260 2.36 -15.16 6.07
C LEU A 260 2.21 -16.64 5.66
N GLN A 261 2.93 -17.07 4.62
CA GLN A 261 2.96 -18.48 4.21
C GLN A 261 3.71 -19.37 5.21
N ASN A 262 4.69 -18.79 5.92
CA ASN A 262 5.58 -19.52 6.82
C ASN A 262 5.29 -19.27 8.32
N ILE A 263 4.32 -18.41 8.66
CA ILE A 263 4.07 -17.96 10.05
C ILE A 263 3.79 -19.11 11.03
N ASP A 264 3.14 -20.18 10.57
CA ASP A 264 2.82 -21.33 11.41
C ASP A 264 4.07 -22.13 11.82
N ASN A 265 5.17 -21.99 11.06
CA ASN A 265 6.47 -22.63 11.31
C ASN A 265 7.38 -21.81 12.26
N LEU A 266 6.94 -20.58 12.63
CA LEU A 266 7.67 -19.70 13.52
C LEU A 266 7.09 -19.79 14.94
N GLU A 267 7.94 -19.49 15.93
CA GLU A 267 7.57 -19.49 17.34
C GLU A 267 8.14 -18.25 18.03
N ASN A 268 7.30 -17.62 18.85
CA ASN A 268 7.68 -16.45 19.63
C ASN A 268 8.25 -15.30 18.79
N VAL A 269 7.62 -15.02 17.63
CA VAL A 269 8.08 -13.95 16.74
C VAL A 269 7.11 -12.78 16.80
N PHE A 270 7.67 -11.58 16.93
CA PHE A 270 6.97 -10.34 16.69
C PHE A 270 7.29 -9.84 15.28
N LEU A 271 6.28 -9.70 14.45
CA LEU A 271 6.39 -9.20 13.09
C LEU A 271 5.83 -7.78 12.97
N GLU A 272 6.71 -6.79 12.83
CA GLU A 272 6.33 -5.49 12.31
C GLU A 272 6.11 -5.63 10.81
N MET A 273 4.85 -5.60 10.34
CA MET A 273 4.54 -5.81 8.93
C MET A 273 4.03 -4.56 8.24
N ASN A 274 4.68 -4.18 7.14
CA ASN A 274 4.30 -3.08 6.27
C ASN A 274 4.23 -3.53 4.81
N ILE A 275 3.10 -3.27 4.12
CA ILE A 275 2.96 -3.64 2.70
C ILE A 275 3.84 -2.79 1.77
N CYS A 276 4.16 -1.56 2.16
CA CYS A 276 5.06 -0.68 1.42
C CYS A 276 6.51 -1.02 1.74
N LYS A 277 7.33 -1.19 0.72
CA LYS A 277 8.78 -1.38 0.89
C LYS A 277 9.38 -0.16 1.57
N ASP A 278 10.28 -0.37 2.54
CA ASP A 278 10.90 0.67 3.36
C ASP A 278 9.91 1.44 4.28
N GLY A 279 8.66 0.95 4.44
CA GLY A 279 7.64 1.56 5.26
C GLY A 279 6.76 2.61 4.55
N CYS A 280 5.98 3.36 5.33
CA CYS A 280 5.02 4.34 4.83
C CYS A 280 5.66 5.53 4.11
N VAL A 281 6.93 5.84 4.38
CA VAL A 281 7.70 6.88 3.67
C VAL A 281 7.78 6.61 2.16
N ASN A 282 7.63 5.36 1.76
CA ASN A 282 7.58 4.90 0.37
C ASN A 282 6.16 4.47 -0.02
N GLY A 283 5.15 5.02 0.63
CA GLY A 283 3.74 4.78 0.32
C GLY A 283 3.34 5.34 -1.04
N PRO A 284 2.23 4.84 -1.63
CA PRO A 284 1.84 5.15 -3.01
C PRO A 284 1.53 6.63 -3.29
N CYS A 285 1.22 7.41 -2.26
CA CYS A 285 0.98 8.85 -2.35
C CYS A 285 2.03 9.66 -1.54
N SER A 286 3.25 9.12 -1.39
CA SER A 286 4.38 9.85 -0.83
C SER A 286 5.11 10.61 -1.95
N LEU A 287 5.37 11.90 -1.75
CA LEU A 287 6.02 12.74 -2.77
C LEU A 287 7.47 12.32 -3.06
N SER A 288 8.10 11.57 -2.17
CA SER A 288 9.46 11.04 -2.33
C SER A 288 9.58 9.81 -3.23
N VAL A 289 8.47 9.11 -3.52
CA VAL A 289 8.43 7.83 -4.23
C VAL A 289 9.01 7.89 -5.64
N ASN A 290 8.76 8.97 -6.36
CA ASN A 290 9.19 9.14 -7.75
C ASN A 290 10.62 9.67 -7.89
N ILE A 291 11.34 9.86 -6.77
CA ILE A 291 12.71 10.37 -6.75
C ILE A 291 13.68 9.21 -6.58
N LYS A 292 14.68 9.09 -7.48
CA LYS A 292 15.71 8.06 -7.36
C LYS A 292 16.44 8.17 -6.01
N GLY A 293 16.40 7.09 -5.21
CA GLY A 293 16.94 7.08 -3.84
C GLY A 293 16.05 7.80 -2.82
N GLY A 294 14.83 8.18 -3.20
CA GLY A 294 13.89 8.95 -2.37
C GLY A 294 13.52 8.25 -1.07
N SER A 295 13.36 6.93 -1.06
CA SER A 295 13.03 6.18 0.17
C SER A 295 14.14 6.24 1.22
N ILE A 296 15.42 6.16 0.80
CA ILE A 296 16.58 6.27 1.71
C ILE A 296 16.66 7.68 2.30
N LYS A 297 16.49 8.71 1.45
CA LYS A 297 16.46 10.10 1.89
C LYS A 297 15.30 10.33 2.87
N ALA A 298 14.11 9.87 2.52
CA ALA A 298 12.91 9.99 3.35
C ALA A 298 13.08 9.31 4.71
N THR A 299 13.64 8.09 4.73
CA THR A 299 13.98 7.38 5.97
C THR A 299 14.97 8.18 6.82
N SER A 300 16.01 8.77 6.21
CA SER A 300 16.98 9.60 6.92
C SER A 300 16.35 10.85 7.54
N GLU A 301 15.43 11.50 6.83
CA GLU A 301 14.72 12.69 7.31
C GLU A 301 13.80 12.37 8.48
N VAL A 302 13.03 11.28 8.39
CA VAL A 302 12.22 10.80 9.53
C VAL A 302 13.09 10.43 10.73
N LEU A 303 14.23 9.77 10.53
CA LEU A 303 15.15 9.44 11.61
C LEU A 303 15.75 10.69 12.27
N LYS A 304 16.04 11.75 11.53
CA LYS A 304 16.50 13.04 12.08
C LYS A 304 15.39 13.67 12.92
N TYR A 305 14.17 13.70 12.38
CA TYR A 305 13.01 14.24 13.06
C TYR A 305 12.73 13.50 14.38
N TYR A 306 12.73 12.17 14.35
CA TYR A 306 12.59 11.32 15.53
C TYR A 306 13.68 11.56 16.57
N LYS A 307 14.97 11.65 16.17
CA LYS A 307 16.10 11.84 17.10
C LYS A 307 16.09 13.20 17.79
N ASN A 308 15.59 14.23 17.13
CA ASN A 308 15.50 15.56 17.74
C ASN A 308 14.57 15.58 18.97
N ASP A 309 13.58 14.70 19.01
CA ASP A 309 12.58 14.65 20.08
C ASP A 309 12.93 13.72 21.26
N ILE A 310 13.77 12.69 21.05
CA ILE A 310 14.13 11.70 22.11
C ILE A 310 14.72 12.37 23.35
N ARG A 311 15.31 13.55 23.20
CA ARG A 311 16.01 14.26 24.30
C ARG A 311 15.06 14.92 25.31
N THR A 312 13.76 14.94 25.06
CA THR A 312 12.79 15.73 25.84
C THR A 312 11.60 14.91 26.35
N LEU A 313 11.68 13.57 26.32
CA LEU A 313 10.56 12.69 26.68
C LEU A 313 10.20 12.73 28.16
N ALA A 314 9.01 13.28 28.45
CA ALA A 314 8.21 12.86 29.60
C ALA A 314 7.26 11.74 29.14
N PRO A 315 7.09 10.62 29.87
CA PRO A 315 6.11 9.61 29.50
C PRO A 315 4.71 10.21 29.48
N HIS A 316 4.03 10.12 28.32
CA HIS A 316 2.60 10.42 28.28
C HIS A 316 1.85 9.38 29.12
N GLN A 317 0.97 9.84 30.00
CA GLN A 317 0.11 8.97 30.79
C GLN A 317 -1.12 8.59 29.95
N TYR A 318 -1.09 7.40 29.35
CA TYR A 318 -2.14 6.90 28.44
C TYR A 318 -3.48 6.59 29.11
N GLU A 319 -3.46 6.31 30.42
CA GLU A 319 -4.65 5.99 31.22
C GLU A 319 -5.68 7.12 31.27
N GLU A 320 -5.27 8.37 31.02
CA GLU A 320 -6.16 9.53 31.07
C GLU A 320 -7.22 9.55 29.95
N TYR A 321 -6.99 8.87 28.83
CA TYR A 321 -7.93 8.97 27.71
C TYR A 321 -9.07 7.94 27.77
N GLY A 322 -8.92 6.80 28.44
CA GLY A 322 -9.95 5.75 28.54
C GLY A 322 -10.51 5.37 27.15
N ILE A 323 -9.63 5.18 26.17
CA ILE A 323 -9.98 4.87 24.78
C ILE A 323 -9.88 3.37 24.58
N ASP A 324 -10.96 2.75 24.12
CA ASP A 324 -10.93 1.36 23.71
C ASP A 324 -10.31 1.23 22.31
N LEU A 325 -9.17 0.56 22.22
CA LEU A 325 -8.43 0.28 20.98
C LEU A 325 -8.66 -1.12 20.45
N ASN A 326 -9.50 -1.92 21.10
CA ASN A 326 -9.78 -3.28 20.64
C ASN A 326 -10.50 -3.28 19.30
N LYS A 327 -9.99 -4.07 18.37
CA LYS A 327 -10.55 -4.22 17.03
C LYS A 327 -10.61 -5.68 16.63
N LEU A 328 -11.77 -6.12 16.18
CA LEU A 328 -11.93 -7.43 15.58
C LEU A 328 -11.60 -7.37 14.08
N TYR A 329 -10.86 -8.35 13.61
CA TYR A 329 -10.53 -8.56 12.20
C TYR A 329 -11.23 -9.81 11.67
N PRO A 330 -12.49 -9.71 11.21
CA PRO A 330 -13.22 -10.86 10.69
C PRO A 330 -12.61 -11.35 9.38
N ARG A 331 -12.72 -12.65 9.10
CA ARG A 331 -12.36 -13.23 7.82
C ARG A 331 -13.18 -12.60 6.69
N ILE A 332 -12.53 -12.13 5.65
CA ILE A 332 -13.17 -11.71 4.41
C ILE A 332 -13.25 -12.91 3.47
N ARG A 333 -14.47 -13.30 3.08
CA ARG A 333 -14.67 -14.41 2.14
C ARG A 333 -14.40 -13.94 0.72
N ASN A 334 -13.44 -14.55 0.07
CA ASN A 334 -13.28 -14.44 -1.37
C ASN A 334 -14.22 -15.46 -2.03
N ASN A 335 -15.19 -14.98 -2.80
CA ASN A 335 -16.18 -15.82 -3.49
C ASN A 335 -15.60 -16.56 -4.71
N SER A 336 -14.30 -16.84 -4.74
CA SER A 336 -13.67 -17.60 -5.81
C SER A 336 -13.93 -19.10 -5.60
N MET A 337 -14.55 -19.72 -6.59
CA MET A 337 -14.80 -21.17 -6.58
C MET A 337 -13.64 -21.93 -7.21
N PRO A 338 -13.21 -23.06 -6.62
CA PRO A 338 -12.26 -23.92 -7.28
C PRO A 338 -12.94 -24.54 -8.55
N PRO A 339 -12.33 -24.34 -9.75
CA PRO A 339 -12.88 -24.91 -10.95
C PRO A 339 -12.76 -26.44 -10.96
N PRO A 340 -13.70 -27.15 -11.59
CA PRO A 340 -13.54 -28.56 -11.89
C PRO A 340 -12.33 -28.79 -12.80
N GLU A 341 -11.65 -29.91 -12.66
CA GLU A 341 -10.47 -30.27 -13.45
C GLU A 341 -10.72 -30.20 -14.97
N ARG A 342 -11.93 -30.58 -15.39
CA ARG A 342 -12.37 -30.47 -16.79
C ARG A 342 -12.29 -29.04 -17.31
N GLU A 343 -12.69 -28.06 -16.50
CA GLU A 343 -12.67 -26.63 -16.89
C GLU A 343 -11.24 -26.09 -16.94
N ILE A 344 -10.37 -26.49 -16.00
CA ILE A 344 -8.94 -26.17 -16.05
C ILE A 344 -8.33 -26.64 -17.35
N LYS A 345 -8.53 -27.92 -17.71
CA LYS A 345 -8.01 -28.50 -18.96
C LYS A 345 -8.58 -27.80 -20.19
N SER A 346 -9.88 -27.48 -20.19
CA SER A 346 -10.51 -26.75 -21.30
C SER A 346 -9.89 -25.37 -21.51
N ILE A 347 -9.63 -24.65 -20.42
CA ILE A 347 -8.99 -23.31 -20.47
C ILE A 347 -7.54 -23.42 -20.95
N LEU A 348 -6.79 -24.39 -20.45
CA LEU A 348 -5.41 -24.61 -20.87
C LEU A 348 -5.31 -24.99 -22.35
N ALA A 349 -6.22 -25.82 -22.85
CA ALA A 349 -6.28 -26.21 -24.26
C ALA A 349 -6.48 -25.01 -25.20
N LYS A 350 -7.23 -23.96 -24.76
CA LYS A 350 -7.44 -22.74 -25.58
C LYS A 350 -6.13 -21.96 -25.84
N ILE A 351 -5.10 -22.20 -25.06
CA ILE A 351 -3.78 -21.56 -25.17
C ILE A 351 -2.68 -22.58 -25.53
N GLY A 352 -3.06 -23.65 -26.28
CA GLY A 352 -2.13 -24.62 -26.81
C GLY A 352 -1.51 -25.58 -25.78
N LYS A 353 -2.13 -25.73 -24.58
CA LYS A 353 -1.63 -26.59 -23.50
C LYS A 353 -2.54 -27.81 -23.36
N HIS A 354 -2.18 -28.90 -24.03
CA HIS A 354 -2.98 -30.13 -24.11
C HIS A 354 -2.51 -31.21 -23.11
N SER A 355 -1.27 -31.08 -22.64
CA SER A 355 -0.65 -32.00 -21.67
C SER A 355 0.08 -31.24 -20.57
N GLU A 356 0.46 -31.92 -19.47
CA GLU A 356 1.27 -31.36 -18.40
C GLU A 356 2.66 -30.90 -18.89
N ALA A 357 3.20 -31.53 -19.93
CA ALA A 357 4.47 -31.12 -20.54
C ALA A 357 4.41 -29.73 -21.18
N ASP A 358 3.22 -29.30 -21.63
CA ASP A 358 3.00 -27.97 -22.20
C ASP A 358 2.84 -26.88 -21.16
N GLU A 359 2.67 -27.26 -19.89
CA GLU A 359 2.50 -26.33 -18.75
C GLU A 359 3.87 -25.80 -18.31
N LEU A 360 4.42 -24.80 -19.02
CA LEU A 360 5.76 -24.24 -18.76
C LEU A 360 5.92 -23.62 -17.38
N ASN A 361 4.85 -23.24 -16.70
CA ASN A 361 4.85 -22.60 -15.39
C ASN A 361 5.86 -21.41 -15.28
N CYS A 362 6.04 -20.67 -16.39
CA CYS A 362 7.09 -19.68 -16.55
C CYS A 362 6.84 -18.36 -15.76
N GLY A 363 5.66 -18.18 -15.16
CA GLY A 363 5.32 -16.98 -14.41
C GLY A 363 5.14 -15.68 -15.22
N ALA A 364 5.41 -15.69 -16.54
CA ALA A 364 5.43 -14.49 -17.37
C ALA A 364 4.07 -13.76 -17.47
N CYS A 365 2.95 -14.48 -17.32
CA CYS A 365 1.59 -13.90 -17.25
C CYS A 365 1.25 -13.35 -15.85
N GLY A 366 2.13 -13.51 -14.86
CA GLY A 366 1.94 -13.06 -13.47
C GLY A 366 1.34 -14.11 -12.54
N TYR A 367 1.04 -15.31 -12.99
CA TYR A 367 0.59 -16.44 -12.19
C TYR A 367 1.74 -17.43 -12.01
N ALA A 368 1.86 -18.04 -10.83
CA ALA A 368 2.97 -18.96 -10.53
C ALA A 368 2.93 -20.20 -11.41
N THR A 369 1.73 -20.75 -11.65
CA THR A 369 1.51 -21.90 -12.50
C THR A 369 0.50 -21.62 -13.61
N CYS A 370 0.54 -22.44 -14.67
CA CYS A 370 -0.46 -22.39 -15.74
C CYS A 370 -1.86 -22.73 -15.21
N ARG A 371 -1.94 -23.59 -14.19
CA ARG A 371 -3.20 -23.98 -13.53
C ARG A 371 -3.76 -22.83 -12.68
N ASP A 372 -2.92 -22.07 -11.97
CA ASP A 372 -3.35 -20.86 -11.23
C ASP A 372 -3.95 -19.82 -12.19
N LYS A 373 -3.35 -19.68 -13.39
CA LYS A 373 -3.92 -18.84 -14.42
C LYS A 373 -5.27 -19.36 -14.90
N ALA A 374 -5.39 -20.66 -15.19
CA ALA A 374 -6.66 -21.26 -15.62
C ALA A 374 -7.75 -21.08 -14.55
N TRP A 375 -7.39 -21.21 -13.27
CA TRP A 375 -8.28 -20.89 -12.16
C TRP A 375 -8.74 -19.42 -12.19
N ALA A 376 -7.83 -18.48 -12.44
CA ALA A 376 -8.15 -17.06 -12.53
C ALA A 376 -9.05 -16.75 -13.75
N VAL A 377 -8.84 -17.41 -14.88
CA VAL A 377 -9.70 -17.30 -16.07
C VAL A 377 -11.11 -17.82 -15.78
N TYR A 378 -11.24 -18.96 -15.11
CA TYR A 378 -12.54 -19.53 -14.71
C TYR A 378 -13.37 -18.56 -13.86
N ASN A 379 -12.70 -17.86 -12.96
CA ASN A 379 -13.34 -16.86 -12.08
C ASN A 379 -13.50 -15.47 -12.74
N GLY A 380 -13.15 -15.31 -14.01
CA GLY A 380 -13.29 -14.05 -14.74
C GLY A 380 -12.27 -12.96 -14.35
N TYR A 381 -11.14 -13.33 -13.72
CA TYR A 381 -10.13 -12.39 -13.26
C TYR A 381 -9.06 -12.07 -14.32
N THR A 382 -8.99 -12.85 -15.40
CA THR A 382 -8.06 -12.64 -16.50
C THR A 382 -8.54 -13.40 -17.73
N ASP A 383 -8.07 -13.02 -18.91
CA ASP A 383 -8.33 -13.74 -20.16
C ASP A 383 -7.30 -14.84 -20.39
N ALA A 384 -7.73 -15.94 -20.99
CA ALA A 384 -6.86 -17.07 -21.33
C ALA A 384 -5.72 -16.64 -22.25
N GLU A 385 -6.00 -15.79 -23.22
CA GLU A 385 -5.07 -15.32 -24.25
C GLU A 385 -3.89 -14.50 -23.72
N ILE A 386 -3.97 -13.99 -22.48
CA ILE A 386 -2.85 -13.31 -21.80
C ILE A 386 -1.81 -14.35 -21.32
N CYS A 387 -1.28 -15.12 -22.26
CA CYS A 387 -0.17 -16.05 -22.07
C CYS A 387 0.97 -15.64 -22.99
N LEU A 388 2.10 -15.18 -22.45
CA LEU A 388 3.20 -14.66 -23.27
C LEU A 388 3.73 -15.67 -24.30
N PRO A 389 4.00 -16.94 -23.96
CA PRO A 389 4.38 -17.95 -24.97
C PRO A 389 3.32 -18.11 -26.06
N TYR A 390 2.04 -18.21 -25.71
CA TYR A 390 0.94 -18.32 -26.67
C TYR A 390 0.81 -17.08 -27.57
N MET A 391 0.89 -15.88 -26.98
CA MET A 391 0.84 -14.63 -27.77
C MET A 391 1.99 -14.54 -28.78
N ARG A 392 3.19 -14.97 -28.37
CA ARG A 392 4.37 -15.00 -29.23
C ARG A 392 4.18 -15.99 -30.38
N GLU A 393 3.81 -17.22 -30.09
CA GLU A 393 3.56 -18.26 -31.05
C GLU A 393 2.49 -17.85 -32.08
N ARG A 394 1.38 -17.26 -31.61
CA ARG A 394 0.32 -16.73 -32.45
C ARG A 394 0.80 -15.62 -33.39
N ALA A 395 1.63 -14.68 -32.84
CA ALA A 395 2.17 -13.59 -33.64
C ALA A 395 3.16 -14.10 -34.72
N GLU A 396 4.03 -15.05 -34.37
CA GLU A 396 4.98 -15.67 -35.26
C GLU A 396 4.24 -16.46 -36.38
N SER A 397 3.21 -17.25 -36.01
CA SER A 397 2.39 -18.01 -36.98
C SER A 397 1.65 -17.08 -37.93
N LEU A 398 0.98 -16.03 -37.43
CA LEU A 398 0.30 -15.06 -38.28
C LEU A 398 1.26 -14.32 -39.23
N SER A 399 2.43 -13.93 -38.74
CA SER A 399 3.44 -13.28 -39.56
C SER A 399 3.92 -14.21 -40.68
N TYR A 400 4.19 -15.48 -40.35
CA TYR A 400 4.59 -16.49 -41.31
C TYR A 400 3.48 -16.74 -42.36
N GLU A 401 2.22 -16.91 -41.96
CA GLU A 401 1.09 -17.10 -42.88
C GLU A 401 0.90 -15.90 -43.82
N ILE A 402 0.99 -14.66 -43.30
CA ILE A 402 0.86 -13.46 -44.14
C ILE A 402 1.98 -13.42 -45.19
N ILE A 403 3.22 -13.70 -44.80
CA ILE A 403 4.37 -13.71 -45.68
C ILE A 403 4.22 -14.81 -46.75
N GLN A 404 3.88 -16.04 -46.38
CA GLN A 404 3.77 -17.17 -47.30
C GLN A 404 2.57 -17.06 -48.24
N HIS A 405 1.45 -16.48 -47.84
CA HIS A 405 0.25 -16.29 -48.65
C HIS A 405 0.19 -14.95 -49.39
N SER A 406 1.21 -14.10 -49.24
CA SER A 406 1.31 -12.85 -50.00
C SER A 406 1.33 -13.15 -51.52
N PRO A 407 0.55 -12.39 -52.33
CA PRO A 407 0.63 -12.52 -53.81
C PRO A 407 1.95 -12.01 -54.38
N ASN A 408 2.72 -11.23 -53.59
CA ASN A 408 4.01 -10.67 -53.97
C ASN A 408 5.15 -11.54 -53.44
N GLY A 409 6.27 -11.58 -54.18
CA GLY A 409 7.54 -12.13 -53.66
C GLY A 409 8.04 -11.27 -52.49
N ILE A 410 8.32 -11.89 -51.35
CA ILE A 410 8.86 -11.26 -50.17
C ILE A 410 10.19 -11.90 -49.82
N ILE A 411 11.23 -11.10 -49.72
CA ILE A 411 12.55 -11.51 -49.25
C ILE A 411 12.84 -10.74 -47.94
N LEU A 412 13.13 -11.44 -46.86
CA LEU A 412 13.55 -10.88 -45.59
C LEU A 412 15.07 -10.87 -45.53
N LEU A 413 15.64 -9.71 -45.22
CA LEU A 413 17.07 -9.50 -45.06
C LEU A 413 17.40 -9.12 -43.63
N ASP A 414 18.56 -9.51 -43.13
CA ASP A 414 19.09 -8.97 -41.88
C ASP A 414 19.74 -7.58 -42.08
N SER A 415 20.32 -7.05 -41.01
CA SER A 415 20.99 -5.74 -41.01
C SER A 415 22.21 -5.67 -41.93
N ASP A 416 22.80 -6.81 -42.29
CA ASP A 416 23.96 -6.97 -43.15
C ASP A 416 23.59 -7.40 -44.59
N PHE A 417 22.27 -7.32 -44.92
CA PHE A 417 21.69 -7.67 -46.21
C PHE A 417 21.78 -9.14 -46.60
N TYR A 418 21.99 -10.04 -45.62
CA TYR A 418 21.86 -11.48 -45.90
C TYR A 418 20.38 -11.90 -45.85
N ILE A 419 20.04 -12.81 -46.81
CA ILE A 419 18.67 -13.33 -46.89
C ILE A 419 18.42 -14.22 -45.67
N GLN A 420 17.41 -13.88 -44.91
CA GLN A 420 16.92 -14.66 -43.77
C GLN A 420 15.77 -15.60 -44.15
N ASP A 421 14.85 -15.14 -44.99
CA ASP A 421 13.71 -15.94 -45.43
C ASP A 421 13.20 -15.43 -46.77
N ILE A 422 12.53 -16.33 -47.54
CA ILE A 422 11.89 -16.03 -48.82
C ILE A 422 10.55 -16.75 -48.85
N ASN A 423 9.48 -16.08 -49.27
CA ASN A 423 8.20 -16.72 -49.46
C ASN A 423 8.11 -17.45 -50.80
N ASN A 424 7.05 -18.26 -50.98
CA ASN A 424 6.85 -19.08 -52.19
C ASN A 424 6.70 -18.29 -53.51
N LYS A 425 6.73 -16.96 -53.48
CA LYS A 425 6.60 -16.06 -54.64
C LYS A 425 7.86 -15.21 -54.88
N GLY A 426 8.82 -15.28 -53.93
CA GLY A 426 10.09 -14.53 -53.96
C GLY A 426 11.23 -15.17 -54.74
#